data_e21750cbf97a79045b464173ec124139
#
_entry.id   e21750cbf97a79045b464173ec124139
#
_cell.length_a   1.000
_cell.length_b   1.000
_cell.length_c   1.000
_cell.angle_alpha   90.00
_cell.angle_beta   90.00
_cell.angle_gamma   90.00
#
_symmetry.space_group_name_H-M   'P 1'
#
loop_
_entity.id
_entity.type
_entity.pdbx_description
1 polymer ?
#
loop_
_entity_poly.entity_id
_entity_poly.type
_entity_poly.pdbx_seq_one_letter_code
_entity_poly.pdbx_strand_id
1 'polypeptide(L)'
;MASVPATMTAWTKTRPEVGGFAQVEHAVPSPGAGEVLIKTQSTSVCGTDIHIWKWDEWSRENVPLGTVTGHETSGTVVAVGEGVSTHSVGDLIAVECHLACWNCPRCEEGNAHVCENGSIFGVHGHGAFAPYFVVPAVNARHVPEGLDPGHASIQDPLGNAIHTLTGGPVEGATVAVHGLGPIGLFAVNAAKAMGAAKVIAVDWDNTYRMSLAKELGADLVLGKDDDVVAAVLEATEGRGADNSCEFSGAASALSNAIHSTRMGGYVNVLSVYGSGTPEVPMNEVVFRYLHLKGINGRKMWSTWDTMHDLLSRNLIDVDKVITHRMGIESFEQAVQLAMEGNCGKVVLDF
;
A
#
# COMPACT_ATOMS: atom_id res chain seq x y z
N MET A 1 30.46 13.82 4.14
CA MET A 1 29.48 12.69 4.21
C MET A 1 30.09 11.61 5.09
N ALA A 2 29.31 11.01 5.99
CA ALA A 2 29.79 9.86 6.76
C ALA A 2 30.08 8.71 5.79
N SER A 3 31.19 7.98 6.02
CA SER A 3 31.52 6.81 5.20
C SER A 3 30.46 5.71 5.41
N VAL A 4 30.07 5.05 4.33
CA VAL A 4 29.20 3.86 4.40
C VAL A 4 29.94 2.76 5.16
N PRO A 5 29.38 2.17 6.23
CA PRO A 5 30.03 1.11 7.00
C PRO A 5 30.14 -0.19 6.19
N ALA A 6 31.01 -1.10 6.61
CA ALA A 6 31.16 -2.40 5.95
C ALA A 6 30.02 -3.37 6.28
N THR A 7 29.48 -3.29 7.49
CA THR A 7 28.40 -4.13 7.99
C THR A 7 27.27 -3.30 8.61
N MET A 8 26.09 -3.89 8.71
CA MET A 8 24.90 -3.32 9.32
C MET A 8 24.12 -4.39 10.04
N THR A 9 23.33 -4.01 11.05
CA THR A 9 22.36 -4.90 11.70
C THR A 9 20.98 -4.68 11.08
N ALA A 10 20.29 -5.75 10.70
CA ALA A 10 18.98 -5.69 10.06
C ALA A 10 17.98 -6.69 10.66
N TRP A 11 16.70 -6.36 10.62
CA TRP A 11 15.63 -7.27 10.98
C TRP A 11 15.41 -8.31 9.88
N THR A 12 15.70 -9.56 10.21
CA THR A 12 15.75 -10.66 9.26
C THR A 12 14.78 -11.78 9.67
N LYS A 13 14.02 -12.30 8.72
CA LYS A 13 13.19 -13.50 8.93
C LYS A 13 14.08 -14.74 8.95
N THR A 14 14.43 -15.21 10.14
CA THR A 14 15.43 -16.27 10.33
C THR A 14 14.82 -17.64 10.57
N ARG A 15 13.59 -17.73 11.09
CA ARG A 15 12.94 -18.98 11.44
C ARG A 15 11.54 -19.10 10.84
N PRO A 16 11.11 -20.33 10.42
CA PRO A 16 9.82 -20.60 9.78
C PRO A 16 8.69 -20.74 10.83
N GLU A 17 8.51 -19.74 11.68
CA GLU A 17 7.53 -19.72 12.77
C GLU A 17 6.92 -18.32 12.95
N VAL A 18 5.84 -18.21 13.73
CA VAL A 18 5.25 -16.92 14.10
C VAL A 18 6.31 -16.06 14.79
N GLY A 19 6.39 -14.78 14.42
CA GLY A 19 7.55 -13.96 14.73
C GLY A 19 8.74 -14.44 13.90
N GLY A 20 9.67 -15.18 14.48
CA GLY A 20 10.81 -15.78 13.78
C GLY A 20 11.76 -14.77 13.17
N PHE A 21 11.70 -13.51 13.61
CA PHE A 21 12.65 -12.47 13.26
C PHE A 21 13.80 -12.38 14.26
N ALA A 22 14.93 -11.92 13.80
CA ALA A 22 16.08 -11.58 14.63
C ALA A 22 16.86 -10.42 14.00
N GLN A 23 17.56 -9.67 14.83
CA GLN A 23 18.57 -8.73 14.37
C GLN A 23 19.83 -9.52 13.97
N VAL A 24 20.22 -9.42 12.70
CA VAL A 24 21.37 -10.16 12.13
C VAL A 24 22.32 -9.16 11.50
N GLU A 25 23.62 -9.41 11.66
CA GLU A 25 24.66 -8.65 10.96
C GLU A 25 24.71 -9.07 9.49
N HIS A 26 24.66 -8.11 8.61
CA HIS A 26 24.80 -8.25 7.15
C HIS A 26 25.91 -7.34 6.64
N ALA A 27 26.57 -7.73 5.57
CA ALA A 27 27.39 -6.80 4.81
C ALA A 27 26.50 -5.70 4.20
N VAL A 28 26.94 -4.46 4.22
CA VAL A 28 26.24 -3.40 3.48
C VAL A 28 26.41 -3.67 1.99
N PRO A 29 25.32 -3.75 1.20
CA PRO A 29 25.43 -4.07 -0.23
C PRO A 29 26.09 -2.91 -0.99
N SER A 30 26.74 -3.24 -2.11
CA SER A 30 27.23 -2.25 -3.07
C SER A 30 26.29 -2.19 -4.27
N PRO A 31 25.96 -1.01 -4.80
CA PRO A 31 25.09 -0.92 -5.98
C PRO A 31 25.80 -1.46 -7.22
N GLY A 32 25.14 -2.35 -7.94
CA GLY A 32 25.56 -2.82 -9.26
C GLY A 32 25.26 -1.79 -10.37
N ALA A 33 25.50 -2.18 -11.62
CA ALA A 33 25.14 -1.34 -12.78
C ALA A 33 23.62 -1.09 -12.82
N GLY A 34 23.21 0.17 -12.96
CA GLY A 34 21.81 0.58 -12.97
C GLY A 34 21.12 0.63 -11.61
N GLU A 35 21.84 0.42 -10.51
CA GLU A 35 21.30 0.42 -9.16
C GLU A 35 21.77 1.62 -8.32
N VAL A 36 21.07 1.87 -7.24
CA VAL A 36 21.43 2.89 -6.24
C VAL A 36 21.47 2.28 -4.84
N LEU A 37 22.46 2.69 -4.04
CA LEU A 37 22.51 2.38 -2.61
C LEU A 37 21.80 3.48 -1.83
N ILE A 38 20.85 3.07 -1.03
CA ILE A 38 20.02 3.96 -0.21
C ILE A 38 20.38 3.78 1.26
N LYS A 39 20.51 4.88 1.98
CA LYS A 39 20.45 4.90 3.44
C LYS A 39 19.00 5.08 3.84
N THR A 40 18.44 4.11 4.52
CA THR A 40 17.05 4.15 5.00
C THR A 40 16.86 5.32 5.95
N GLN A 41 15.78 6.06 5.79
CA GLN A 41 15.35 7.09 6.74
C GLN A 41 14.08 6.69 7.46
N SER A 42 13.09 6.19 6.72
CA SER A 42 11.83 5.69 7.27
C SER A 42 11.34 4.48 6.47
N THR A 43 10.69 3.58 7.16
CA THR A 43 9.98 2.45 6.57
C THR A 43 8.62 2.30 7.28
N SER A 44 7.68 1.57 6.70
CA SER A 44 6.39 1.40 7.37
C SER A 44 5.93 -0.06 7.37
N VAL A 45 5.09 -0.42 8.34
CA VAL A 45 4.56 -1.78 8.49
C VAL A 45 3.36 -1.98 7.55
N CYS A 46 3.43 -2.99 6.71
CA CYS A 46 2.39 -3.41 5.77
C CYS A 46 1.60 -4.63 6.27
N GLY A 47 0.41 -4.84 5.71
CA GLY A 47 -0.33 -6.10 5.88
C GLY A 47 0.48 -7.33 5.44
N THR A 48 1.32 -7.20 4.42
CA THR A 48 2.27 -8.22 3.97
C THR A 48 3.27 -8.61 5.06
N ASP A 49 3.76 -7.64 5.84
CA ASP A 49 4.67 -7.93 6.96
C ASP A 49 3.97 -8.71 8.08
N ILE A 50 2.66 -8.49 8.26
CA ILE A 50 1.82 -9.27 9.18
C ILE A 50 1.69 -10.73 8.70
N HIS A 51 1.51 -10.96 7.39
CA HIS A 51 1.52 -12.30 6.80
C HIS A 51 2.87 -13.01 7.04
N ILE A 52 3.97 -12.30 6.79
CA ILE A 52 5.34 -12.81 7.03
C ILE A 52 5.58 -13.08 8.52
N TRP A 53 5.08 -12.21 9.40
CA TRP A 53 5.15 -12.43 10.84
C TRP A 53 4.42 -13.69 11.26
N LYS A 54 3.17 -13.88 10.77
CA LYS A 54 2.35 -15.06 11.06
C LYS A 54 2.88 -16.34 10.40
N TRP A 55 3.75 -16.20 9.42
CA TRP A 55 4.32 -17.28 8.62
C TRP A 55 3.25 -18.20 8.03
N ASP A 56 2.25 -17.58 7.39
CA ASP A 56 1.15 -18.25 6.74
C ASP A 56 1.60 -18.99 5.44
N GLU A 57 0.66 -19.61 4.74
CA GLU A 57 0.94 -20.40 3.55
C GLU A 57 1.59 -19.56 2.45
N TRP A 58 1.04 -18.37 2.19
CA TRP A 58 1.61 -17.45 1.20
C TRP A 58 3.06 -17.07 1.53
N SER A 59 3.33 -16.76 2.79
CA SER A 59 4.68 -16.36 3.23
C SER A 59 5.69 -17.49 3.06
N ARG A 60 5.29 -18.73 3.33
CA ARG A 60 6.16 -19.92 3.18
C ARG A 60 6.56 -20.15 1.72
N GLU A 61 5.69 -19.82 0.78
CA GLU A 61 5.92 -20.01 -0.64
C GLU A 61 6.73 -18.87 -1.27
N ASN A 62 6.62 -17.65 -0.72
CA ASN A 62 7.14 -16.44 -1.37
C ASN A 62 8.33 -15.79 -0.67
N VAL A 63 8.58 -16.08 0.62
CA VAL A 63 9.63 -15.39 1.39
C VAL A 63 10.75 -16.37 1.76
N PRO A 64 11.94 -16.26 1.16
CA PRO A 64 13.10 -17.07 1.55
C PRO A 64 13.52 -16.75 3.00
N LEU A 65 13.85 -17.77 3.79
CA LEU A 65 14.45 -17.56 5.10
C LEU A 65 15.82 -16.89 4.95
N GLY A 66 16.15 -15.99 5.87
CA GLY A 66 17.32 -15.14 5.78
C GLY A 66 17.04 -13.78 5.08
N THR A 67 15.81 -13.55 4.63
CA THR A 67 15.44 -12.27 4.01
C THR A 67 15.29 -11.18 5.04
N VAL A 68 15.92 -10.04 4.80
CA VAL A 68 15.55 -8.74 5.39
C VAL A 68 14.28 -8.28 4.70
N THR A 69 13.17 -8.15 5.43
CA THR A 69 11.89 -7.75 4.83
C THR A 69 11.70 -6.23 4.83
N GLY A 70 10.47 -5.75 4.56
CA GLY A 70 10.15 -4.32 4.47
C GLY A 70 10.26 -3.79 3.05
N HIS A 71 9.13 -3.34 2.50
CA HIS A 71 9.01 -2.90 1.10
C HIS A 71 8.40 -1.50 0.96
N GLU A 72 7.86 -0.95 2.00
CA GLU A 72 7.34 0.42 2.08
C GLU A 72 8.41 1.30 2.73
N THR A 73 9.16 2.08 1.94
CA THR A 73 10.35 2.75 2.47
C THR A 73 10.73 4.01 1.71
N SER A 74 11.45 4.86 2.41
CA SER A 74 12.12 6.04 1.88
C SER A 74 13.55 6.13 2.42
N GLY A 75 14.39 6.84 1.71
CA GLY A 75 15.76 7.07 2.17
C GLY A 75 16.54 7.96 1.23
N THR A 76 17.80 8.20 1.60
CA THR A 76 18.70 9.05 0.86
C THR A 76 19.68 8.21 0.04
N VAL A 77 19.86 8.55 -1.23
CA VAL A 77 20.88 7.97 -2.09
C VAL A 77 22.25 8.29 -1.52
N VAL A 78 23.07 7.26 -1.24
CA VAL A 78 24.44 7.42 -0.71
C VAL A 78 25.52 6.93 -1.65
N ALA A 79 25.16 6.11 -2.64
CA ALA A 79 26.02 5.76 -3.77
C ALA A 79 25.17 5.41 -4.99
N VAL A 80 25.76 5.60 -6.18
CA VAL A 80 25.14 5.25 -7.48
C VAL A 80 26.03 4.24 -8.20
N GLY A 81 25.41 3.25 -8.83
CA GLY A 81 26.08 2.25 -9.64
C GLY A 81 26.43 2.75 -11.04
N GLU A 82 27.18 1.94 -11.78
CA GLU A 82 27.55 2.26 -13.14
C GLU A 82 26.32 2.50 -14.03
N GLY A 83 26.38 3.53 -14.89
CA GLY A 83 25.32 3.87 -15.84
C GLY A 83 24.15 4.64 -15.26
N VAL A 84 24.09 4.87 -13.95
CA VAL A 84 23.02 5.69 -13.33
C VAL A 84 23.32 7.16 -13.53
N SER A 85 22.45 7.85 -14.26
CA SER A 85 22.52 9.32 -14.50
C SER A 85 21.28 10.06 -13.98
N THR A 86 20.29 9.33 -13.51
CA THR A 86 19.00 9.88 -13.05
C THR A 86 18.99 10.24 -11.57
N HIS A 87 19.98 9.80 -10.80
CA HIS A 87 20.09 10.01 -9.36
C HIS A 87 21.46 10.55 -8.98
N SER A 88 21.48 11.32 -7.90
CA SER A 88 22.68 11.87 -7.27
C SER A 88 22.73 11.52 -5.79
N VAL A 89 23.93 11.45 -5.22
CA VAL A 89 24.09 11.31 -3.77
C VAL A 89 23.46 12.50 -3.07
N GLY A 90 22.59 12.22 -2.12
CA GLY A 90 21.79 13.21 -1.40
C GLY A 90 20.31 13.25 -1.80
N ASP A 91 19.92 12.66 -2.92
CA ASP A 91 18.53 12.63 -3.33
C ASP A 91 17.67 11.83 -2.33
N LEU A 92 16.55 12.38 -1.92
CA LEU A 92 15.53 11.68 -1.16
C LEU A 92 14.60 10.93 -2.13
N ILE A 93 14.40 9.65 -1.85
CA ILE A 93 13.57 8.77 -2.69
C ILE A 93 12.55 7.99 -1.86
N ALA A 94 11.49 7.54 -2.53
CA ALA A 94 10.63 6.45 -2.10
C ALA A 94 10.76 5.27 -3.07
N VAL A 95 10.48 4.05 -2.61
CA VAL A 95 10.67 2.84 -3.40
C VAL A 95 9.36 2.37 -4.03
N GLU A 96 9.37 2.15 -5.35
CA GLU A 96 8.39 1.29 -6.01
C GLU A 96 8.82 -0.16 -5.83
N CYS A 97 8.08 -0.92 -5.02
CA CYS A 97 8.49 -2.25 -4.60
C CYS A 97 8.38 -3.33 -5.70
N HIS A 98 7.59 -3.11 -6.75
CA HIS A 98 7.49 -4.06 -7.87
C HIS A 98 8.69 -3.90 -8.81
N LEU A 99 9.58 -4.87 -8.78
CA LEU A 99 10.78 -4.92 -9.63
C LEU A 99 10.41 -5.58 -10.95
N ALA A 100 10.24 -4.79 -12.00
CA ALA A 100 9.82 -5.25 -13.30
C ALA A 100 11.01 -5.60 -14.22
N CYS A 101 10.83 -6.54 -15.15
CA CYS A 101 11.87 -6.90 -16.12
C CYS A 101 11.98 -5.94 -17.30
N TRP A 102 11.00 -5.09 -17.52
CA TRP A 102 10.90 -4.08 -18.57
C TRP A 102 10.93 -4.59 -20.03
N ASN A 103 10.85 -5.92 -20.24
CA ASN A 103 10.97 -6.56 -21.55
C ASN A 103 9.96 -7.70 -21.80
N CYS A 104 8.95 -7.89 -20.93
CA CYS A 104 7.83 -8.81 -21.19
C CYS A 104 6.63 -8.07 -21.79
N PRO A 105 5.65 -8.79 -22.35
CA PRO A 105 4.48 -8.17 -22.96
C PRO A 105 3.73 -7.18 -22.03
N ARG A 106 3.64 -7.49 -20.74
CA ARG A 106 2.98 -6.59 -19.78
C ARG A 106 3.74 -5.28 -19.60
N CYS A 107 5.08 -5.35 -19.58
CA CYS A 107 5.92 -4.17 -19.51
C CYS A 107 5.79 -3.30 -20.77
N GLU A 108 5.79 -3.92 -21.95
CA GLU A 108 5.65 -3.24 -23.24
C GLU A 108 4.28 -2.55 -23.39
N GLU A 109 3.23 -3.12 -22.79
CA GLU A 109 1.88 -2.53 -22.75
C GLU A 109 1.74 -1.39 -21.72
N GLY A 110 2.83 -1.04 -20.98
CA GLY A 110 2.79 -0.03 -19.92
C GLY A 110 2.18 -0.53 -18.60
N ASN A 111 2.13 -1.84 -18.42
CA ASN A 111 1.62 -2.51 -17.23
C ASN A 111 2.74 -3.19 -16.43
N ALA A 112 3.87 -2.52 -16.25
CA ALA A 112 5.06 -3.06 -15.58
C ALA A 112 4.78 -3.51 -14.13
N HIS A 113 3.79 -2.93 -13.45
CA HIS A 113 3.34 -3.32 -12.12
C HIS A 113 2.78 -4.76 -12.03
N VAL A 114 2.43 -5.36 -13.15
CA VAL A 114 2.01 -6.78 -13.30
C VAL A 114 2.94 -7.53 -14.24
N CYS A 115 4.23 -7.23 -14.15
CA CYS A 115 5.29 -7.87 -14.91
C CYS A 115 5.27 -9.40 -14.74
N GLU A 116 5.34 -10.15 -15.84
CA GLU A 116 5.32 -11.63 -15.83
C GLU A 116 6.55 -12.24 -15.14
N ASN A 117 7.67 -11.51 -15.14
CA ASN A 117 8.93 -11.90 -14.50
C ASN A 117 9.26 -11.00 -13.31
N GLY A 118 8.25 -10.36 -12.73
CA GLY A 118 8.43 -9.41 -11.64
C GLY A 118 8.75 -10.06 -10.31
N SER A 119 9.41 -9.32 -9.45
CA SER A 119 9.60 -9.67 -8.05
C SER A 119 9.21 -8.48 -7.16
N ILE A 120 9.08 -8.72 -5.86
CA ILE A 120 8.75 -7.69 -4.89
C ILE A 120 9.93 -7.50 -3.96
N PHE A 121 10.48 -6.27 -3.94
CA PHE A 121 11.51 -5.83 -3.00
C PHE A 121 11.05 -6.06 -1.56
N GLY A 122 11.91 -6.61 -0.72
CA GLY A 122 11.58 -6.91 0.68
C GLY A 122 10.64 -8.10 0.91
N VAL A 123 10.31 -8.86 -0.16
CA VAL A 123 9.54 -10.11 -0.11
C VAL A 123 10.31 -11.24 -0.75
N HIS A 124 10.62 -11.13 -2.05
CA HIS A 124 11.37 -12.16 -2.79
C HIS A 124 12.91 -12.01 -2.64
N GLY A 125 13.36 -10.94 -2.01
CA GLY A 125 14.75 -10.62 -1.74
C GLY A 125 14.86 -9.59 -0.62
N HIS A 126 16.08 -9.16 -0.29
CA HIS A 126 16.30 -8.20 0.80
C HIS A 126 15.59 -6.88 0.57
N GLY A 127 15.05 -6.32 1.65
CA GLY A 127 14.28 -5.07 1.72
C GLY A 127 14.86 -4.07 2.71
N ALA A 128 13.99 -3.25 3.29
CA ALA A 128 14.36 -2.01 3.96
C ALA A 128 14.19 -2.02 5.49
N PHE A 129 13.93 -3.15 6.15
CA PHE A 129 14.09 -3.20 7.62
C PHE A 129 15.59 -3.32 7.97
N ALA A 130 16.39 -2.48 7.32
CA ALA A 130 17.84 -2.37 7.40
C ALA A 130 18.29 -0.92 7.21
N PRO A 131 19.44 -0.51 7.78
CA PRO A 131 19.99 0.83 7.61
C PRO A 131 20.34 1.18 6.16
N TYR A 132 20.65 0.17 5.33
CA TYR A 132 21.00 0.35 3.92
C TYR A 132 20.39 -0.75 3.07
N PHE A 133 19.98 -0.40 1.85
CA PHE A 133 19.52 -1.34 0.83
C PHE A 133 19.88 -0.87 -0.57
N VAL A 134 19.87 -1.79 -1.53
CA VAL A 134 20.08 -1.50 -2.96
C VAL A 134 18.77 -1.74 -3.71
N VAL A 135 18.48 -0.91 -4.69
CA VAL A 135 17.31 -1.04 -5.56
C VAL A 135 17.68 -0.52 -6.96
N PRO A 136 17.07 -1.06 -8.04
CA PRO A 136 17.24 -0.48 -9.37
C PRO A 136 16.88 1.01 -9.37
N ALA A 137 17.67 1.84 -10.04
CA ALA A 137 17.46 3.29 -10.06
C ALA A 137 16.05 3.67 -10.56
N VAL A 138 15.49 2.91 -11.49
CA VAL A 138 14.12 3.12 -11.99
C VAL A 138 13.05 2.96 -10.90
N ASN A 139 13.32 2.14 -9.88
CA ASN A 139 12.41 1.90 -8.75
C ASN A 139 12.61 2.90 -7.60
N ALA A 140 13.70 3.66 -7.59
CA ALA A 140 13.96 4.73 -6.64
C ALA A 140 13.29 6.02 -7.14
N ARG A 141 12.09 6.32 -6.66
CA ARG A 141 11.32 7.47 -7.13
C ARG A 141 11.66 8.72 -6.32
N HIS A 142 12.10 9.79 -7.01
CA HIS A 142 12.24 11.09 -6.35
C HIS A 142 10.90 11.51 -5.74
N VAL A 143 10.97 12.09 -4.56
CA VAL A 143 9.78 12.59 -3.86
C VAL A 143 9.66 14.10 -4.03
N PRO A 144 8.45 14.69 -3.82
CA PRO A 144 8.30 16.14 -3.78
C PRO A 144 9.28 16.79 -2.80
N GLU A 145 9.85 17.94 -3.20
CA GLU A 145 10.81 18.67 -2.37
C GLU A 145 10.22 19.04 -1.00
N GLY A 146 11.00 18.79 0.05
CA GLY A 146 10.60 19.07 1.43
C GLY A 146 9.64 18.04 2.05
N LEU A 147 9.30 16.96 1.34
CA LEU A 147 8.48 15.91 1.91
C LEU A 147 9.21 15.19 3.05
N ASP A 148 8.53 15.00 4.19
CA ASP A 148 9.06 14.23 5.32
C ASP A 148 9.34 12.77 4.91
N PRO A 149 10.45 12.15 5.35
CA PRO A 149 10.77 10.78 5.00
C PRO A 149 9.69 9.76 5.41
N GLY A 150 9.03 9.96 6.56
CA GLY A 150 7.89 9.12 6.98
C GLY A 150 6.74 9.23 5.99
N HIS A 151 6.43 10.44 5.48
CA HIS A 151 5.45 10.63 4.42
C HIS A 151 5.91 10.03 3.07
N ALA A 152 7.20 10.02 2.83
CA ALA A 152 7.74 9.36 1.64
C ALA A 152 7.62 7.83 1.73
N SER A 153 7.79 7.23 2.92
CA SER A 153 7.73 5.78 3.12
C SER A 153 6.36 5.17 2.89
N ILE A 154 5.27 5.95 3.02
CA ILE A 154 3.89 5.44 2.86
C ILE A 154 3.36 5.57 1.42
N GLN A 155 4.21 5.94 0.46
CA GLN A 155 3.76 6.11 -0.92
C GLN A 155 3.31 4.79 -1.57
N ASP A 156 3.81 3.66 -1.09
CA ASP A 156 3.31 2.34 -1.49
C ASP A 156 1.82 2.16 -1.17
N PRO A 157 1.36 2.16 0.09
CA PRO A 157 -0.06 1.98 0.41
C PRO A 157 -0.94 3.14 -0.08
N LEU A 158 -0.45 4.37 -0.10
CA LEU A 158 -1.18 5.51 -0.66
C LEU A 158 -1.39 5.33 -2.17
N GLY A 159 -0.37 4.89 -2.90
CA GLY A 159 -0.47 4.60 -4.32
C GLY A 159 -1.43 3.45 -4.62
N ASN A 160 -1.46 2.41 -3.78
CA ASN A 160 -2.44 1.32 -3.89
C ASN A 160 -3.88 1.85 -3.75
N ALA A 161 -4.13 2.77 -2.80
CA ALA A 161 -5.41 3.43 -2.63
C ALA A 161 -5.80 4.23 -3.89
N ILE A 162 -4.90 5.08 -4.40
CA ILE A 162 -5.13 5.91 -5.59
C ILE A 162 -5.37 5.03 -6.83
N HIS A 163 -4.59 3.97 -7.04
CA HIS A 163 -4.80 3.06 -8.18
C HIS A 163 -6.17 2.39 -8.12
N THR A 164 -6.61 1.98 -6.94
CA THR A 164 -7.93 1.36 -6.76
C THR A 164 -9.04 2.37 -7.03
N LEU A 165 -8.94 3.58 -6.51
CA LEU A 165 -9.89 4.67 -6.76
C LEU A 165 -10.00 4.99 -8.26
N THR A 166 -8.86 5.10 -8.96
CA THR A 166 -8.83 5.43 -10.38
C THR A 166 -9.23 4.26 -11.31
N GLY A 167 -9.58 3.11 -10.74
CA GLY A 167 -10.26 2.02 -11.44
C GLY A 167 -11.65 2.39 -11.93
N GLY A 168 -12.29 3.40 -11.31
CA GLY A 168 -13.60 3.96 -11.65
C GLY A 168 -13.63 5.50 -11.52
N PRO A 169 -14.80 6.15 -11.67
CA PRO A 169 -14.94 7.58 -11.52
C PRO A 169 -14.75 8.00 -10.06
N VAL A 170 -14.11 9.16 -9.84
CA VAL A 170 -13.90 9.75 -8.50
C VAL A 170 -14.47 11.16 -8.42
N GLU A 171 -14.04 12.07 -9.29
CA GLU A 171 -14.50 13.45 -9.30
C GLU A 171 -16.02 13.53 -9.52
N GLY A 172 -16.73 14.19 -8.62
CA GLY A 172 -18.19 14.30 -8.62
C GLY A 172 -18.96 13.01 -8.34
N ALA A 173 -18.26 11.89 -8.08
CA ALA A 173 -18.85 10.56 -7.86
C ALA A 173 -19.16 10.29 -6.38
N THR A 174 -20.05 9.33 -6.14
CA THR A 174 -20.16 8.65 -4.84
C THR A 174 -19.19 7.46 -4.82
N VAL A 175 -18.23 7.51 -3.90
CA VAL A 175 -17.22 6.45 -3.69
C VAL A 175 -17.54 5.70 -2.40
N ALA A 176 -17.64 4.36 -2.46
CA ALA A 176 -17.77 3.51 -1.29
C ALA A 176 -16.45 2.77 -1.04
N VAL A 177 -15.91 2.88 0.18
CA VAL A 177 -14.64 2.29 0.61
C VAL A 177 -14.96 1.18 1.60
N HIS A 178 -14.74 -0.07 1.23
CA HIS A 178 -14.99 -1.26 2.03
C HIS A 178 -13.68 -1.79 2.63
N GLY A 179 -13.57 -1.71 3.96
CA GLY A 179 -12.35 -2.02 4.72
C GLY A 179 -11.51 -0.78 5.00
N LEU A 180 -11.35 -0.44 6.28
CA LEU A 180 -10.64 0.75 6.76
C LEU A 180 -9.25 0.41 7.35
N GLY A 181 -8.57 -0.59 6.78
CA GLY A 181 -7.13 -0.72 6.98
C GLY A 181 -6.38 0.51 6.47
N PRO A 182 -5.04 0.59 6.64
CA PRO A 182 -4.27 1.76 6.22
C PRO A 182 -4.54 2.20 4.78
N ILE A 183 -4.67 1.26 3.83
CA ILE A 183 -4.97 1.58 2.43
C ILE A 183 -6.38 2.16 2.29
N GLY A 184 -7.38 1.61 2.99
CA GLY A 184 -8.74 2.14 2.98
C GLY A 184 -8.85 3.55 3.58
N LEU A 185 -8.11 3.82 4.66
CA LEU A 185 -8.03 5.16 5.24
C LEU A 185 -7.39 6.16 4.26
N PHE A 186 -6.31 5.78 3.58
CA PHE A 186 -5.76 6.59 2.49
C PHE A 186 -6.76 6.77 1.35
N ALA A 187 -7.55 5.72 1.01
CA ALA A 187 -8.58 5.82 -0.03
C ALA A 187 -9.69 6.81 0.34
N VAL A 188 -10.14 6.83 1.58
CA VAL A 188 -11.12 7.84 2.06
C VAL A 188 -10.57 9.25 1.87
N ASN A 189 -9.35 9.50 2.34
CA ASN A 189 -8.72 10.81 2.24
C ASN A 189 -8.44 11.21 0.78
N ALA A 190 -7.87 10.30 0.00
CA ALA A 190 -7.58 10.54 -1.42
C ALA A 190 -8.86 10.77 -2.25
N ALA A 191 -9.96 10.03 -2.00
CA ALA A 191 -11.22 10.23 -2.70
C ALA A 191 -11.77 11.66 -2.48
N LYS A 192 -11.70 12.17 -1.26
CA LYS A 192 -12.08 13.57 -0.97
C LYS A 192 -11.17 14.57 -1.69
N ALA A 193 -9.85 14.34 -1.63
CA ALA A 193 -8.85 15.18 -2.30
C ALA A 193 -9.03 15.22 -3.83
N MET A 194 -9.47 14.09 -4.40
CA MET A 194 -9.76 13.92 -5.84
C MET A 194 -11.17 14.41 -6.24
N GLY A 195 -11.92 15.03 -5.34
CA GLY A 195 -13.20 15.67 -5.64
C GLY A 195 -14.41 14.74 -5.63
N ALA A 196 -14.37 13.60 -4.92
CA ALA A 196 -15.58 12.79 -4.72
C ALA A 196 -16.70 13.60 -4.08
N ALA A 197 -17.90 13.56 -4.67
CA ALA A 197 -19.08 14.26 -4.14
C ALA A 197 -19.51 13.67 -2.80
N LYS A 198 -19.39 12.37 -2.65
CA LYS A 198 -19.69 11.66 -1.41
C LYS A 198 -18.71 10.48 -1.21
N VAL A 199 -18.23 10.31 0.02
CA VAL A 199 -17.40 9.17 0.44
C VAL A 199 -18.11 8.41 1.55
N ILE A 200 -18.40 7.13 1.31
CA ILE A 200 -19.02 6.20 2.26
C ILE A 200 -17.94 5.20 2.68
N ALA A 201 -17.62 5.17 3.97
CA ALA A 201 -16.62 4.30 4.54
C ALA A 201 -17.30 3.13 5.29
N VAL A 202 -16.85 1.91 5.05
CA VAL A 202 -17.43 0.70 5.63
C VAL A 202 -16.35 -0.12 6.30
N ASP A 203 -16.54 -0.47 7.56
CA ASP A 203 -15.70 -1.43 8.29
C ASP A 203 -16.58 -2.34 9.15
N TRP A 204 -16.01 -3.45 9.66
CA TRP A 204 -16.81 -4.39 10.44
C TRP A 204 -17.00 -3.91 11.88
N ASP A 205 -15.92 -3.70 12.64
CA ASP A 205 -16.00 -3.46 14.10
C ASP A 205 -14.86 -2.58 14.64
N ASN A 206 -14.01 -2.03 13.77
CA ASN A 206 -12.89 -1.22 14.24
C ASN A 206 -13.31 0.23 14.47
N THR A 207 -13.83 0.52 15.69
CA THR A 207 -14.32 1.85 16.07
C THR A 207 -13.23 2.93 15.98
N TYR A 208 -11.96 2.58 16.22
CA TYR A 208 -10.84 3.49 16.07
C TYR A 208 -10.68 3.95 14.62
N ARG A 209 -10.60 3.00 13.68
CA ARG A 209 -10.45 3.30 12.25
C ARG A 209 -11.68 3.94 11.65
N MET A 210 -12.88 3.58 12.13
CA MET A 210 -14.13 4.23 11.72
C MET A 210 -14.17 5.71 12.15
N SER A 211 -13.70 6.03 13.37
CA SER A 211 -13.55 7.42 13.81
C SER A 211 -12.56 8.18 12.94
N LEU A 212 -11.42 7.57 12.66
CA LEU A 212 -10.39 8.16 11.83
C LEU A 212 -10.88 8.40 10.38
N ALA A 213 -11.65 7.47 9.81
CA ALA A 213 -12.25 7.66 8.49
C ALA A 213 -13.19 8.88 8.45
N LYS A 214 -13.94 9.12 9.52
CA LYS A 214 -14.78 10.32 9.65
C LYS A 214 -13.94 11.60 9.68
N GLU A 215 -12.84 11.60 10.43
CA GLU A 215 -11.90 12.73 10.49
C GLU A 215 -11.18 12.99 9.16
N LEU A 216 -10.99 11.94 8.35
CA LEU A 216 -10.42 11.99 7.00
C LEU A 216 -11.43 12.44 5.93
N GLY A 217 -12.69 12.68 6.31
CA GLY A 217 -13.71 13.28 5.45
C GLY A 217 -14.72 12.27 4.89
N ALA A 218 -14.89 11.09 5.45
CA ALA A 218 -16.02 10.23 5.11
C ALA A 218 -17.35 10.91 5.48
N ASP A 219 -18.26 11.00 4.52
CA ASP A 219 -19.59 11.61 4.71
C ASP A 219 -20.55 10.68 5.47
N LEU A 220 -20.32 9.34 5.35
CA LEU A 220 -21.05 8.32 6.06
C LEU A 220 -20.07 7.21 6.46
N VAL A 221 -20.18 6.72 7.69
CA VAL A 221 -19.37 5.60 8.20
C VAL A 221 -20.31 4.52 8.69
N LEU A 222 -20.17 3.29 8.17
CA LEU A 222 -21.04 2.15 8.44
C LEU A 222 -20.22 1.03 9.11
N GLY A 223 -20.84 0.35 10.07
CA GLY A 223 -20.27 -0.73 10.87
C GLY A 223 -21.03 -2.04 10.74
N LYS A 224 -20.70 -2.98 11.62
CA LYS A 224 -21.26 -4.35 11.64
C LYS A 224 -22.78 -4.43 11.87
N ASP A 225 -23.34 -3.43 12.55
CA ASP A 225 -24.76 -3.42 12.93
C ASP A 225 -25.62 -2.73 11.85
N ASP A 226 -25.01 -2.19 10.81
CA ASP A 226 -25.68 -1.51 9.71
C ASP A 226 -26.01 -2.47 8.56
N ASP A 227 -27.16 -2.28 7.94
CA ASP A 227 -27.43 -2.83 6.61
C ASP A 227 -26.71 -1.96 5.59
N VAL A 228 -25.46 -2.34 5.26
CA VAL A 228 -24.58 -1.56 4.39
C VAL A 228 -25.23 -1.28 3.04
N VAL A 229 -25.90 -2.26 2.44
CA VAL A 229 -26.53 -2.10 1.12
C VAL A 229 -27.67 -1.10 1.21
N ALA A 230 -28.58 -1.25 2.17
CA ALA A 230 -29.69 -0.34 2.37
C ALA A 230 -29.20 1.08 2.68
N ALA A 231 -28.22 1.24 3.55
CA ALA A 231 -27.67 2.54 3.92
C ALA A 231 -26.99 3.27 2.75
N VAL A 232 -26.22 2.55 1.90
CA VAL A 232 -25.64 3.14 0.69
C VAL A 232 -26.72 3.54 -0.30
N LEU A 233 -27.74 2.71 -0.51
CA LEU A 233 -28.87 3.05 -1.38
C LEU A 233 -29.64 4.26 -0.85
N GLU A 234 -29.92 4.35 0.43
CA GLU A 234 -30.55 5.52 1.05
C GLU A 234 -29.71 6.79 0.84
N ALA A 235 -28.40 6.72 1.13
CA ALA A 235 -27.47 7.84 0.98
C ALA A 235 -27.31 8.30 -0.48
N THR A 236 -27.73 7.49 -1.45
CA THR A 236 -27.64 7.76 -2.90
C THR A 236 -29.01 7.83 -3.58
N GLU A 237 -30.09 8.05 -2.84
CA GLU A 237 -31.46 8.16 -3.39
C GLU A 237 -31.87 6.93 -4.22
N GLY A 238 -31.48 5.74 -3.78
CA GLY A 238 -31.75 4.46 -4.43
C GLY A 238 -30.83 4.09 -5.61
N ARG A 239 -29.88 4.96 -5.97
CA ARG A 239 -29.00 4.74 -7.14
C ARG A 239 -27.87 3.75 -6.87
N GLY A 240 -27.25 3.81 -5.69
CA GLY A 240 -26.03 3.12 -5.34
C GLY A 240 -24.75 3.92 -5.61
N ALA A 241 -23.61 3.42 -5.16
CA ALA A 241 -22.31 4.06 -5.35
C ALA A 241 -21.85 3.98 -6.82
N ASP A 242 -21.18 5.02 -7.30
CA ASP A 242 -20.59 5.04 -8.65
C ASP A 242 -19.34 4.15 -8.72
N ASN A 243 -18.58 4.11 -7.64
CA ASN A 243 -17.30 3.43 -7.53
C ASN A 243 -17.14 2.82 -6.12
N SER A 244 -17.16 1.50 -6.03
CA SER A 244 -16.91 0.77 -4.79
C SER A 244 -15.52 0.16 -4.83
N CYS A 245 -14.72 0.41 -3.77
CA CYS A 245 -13.34 -0.05 -3.62
C CYS A 245 -13.25 -1.02 -2.44
N GLU A 246 -12.78 -2.25 -2.68
CA GLU A 246 -12.70 -3.31 -1.67
C GLU A 246 -11.25 -3.53 -1.23
N PHE A 247 -10.98 -3.33 0.08
CA PHE A 247 -9.66 -3.38 0.69
C PHE A 247 -9.56 -4.34 1.88
N SER A 248 -10.64 -5.06 2.22
CA SER A 248 -10.68 -5.87 3.45
C SER A 248 -10.32 -7.34 3.24
N GLY A 249 -10.57 -7.90 2.05
CA GLY A 249 -10.48 -9.33 1.79
C GLY A 249 -11.60 -10.16 2.45
N ALA A 250 -12.66 -9.52 2.94
CA ALA A 250 -13.81 -10.22 3.49
C ALA A 250 -14.85 -10.48 2.39
N ALA A 251 -15.36 -11.72 2.31
CA ALA A 251 -16.38 -12.10 1.33
C ALA A 251 -17.65 -11.26 1.45
N SER A 252 -18.04 -10.89 2.67
CA SER A 252 -19.18 -10.00 2.92
C SER A 252 -18.96 -8.58 2.40
N ALA A 253 -17.74 -8.06 2.49
CA ALA A 253 -17.40 -6.73 1.95
C ALA A 253 -17.49 -6.69 0.43
N LEU A 254 -17.00 -7.74 -0.26
CA LEU A 254 -17.15 -7.87 -1.71
C LEU A 254 -18.64 -7.96 -2.10
N SER A 255 -19.43 -8.77 -1.39
CA SER A 255 -20.86 -8.89 -1.62
C SER A 255 -21.56 -7.54 -1.44
N ASN A 256 -21.28 -6.83 -0.35
CA ASN A 256 -21.82 -5.50 -0.10
C ASN A 256 -21.43 -4.50 -1.19
N ALA A 257 -20.17 -4.50 -1.61
CA ALA A 257 -19.68 -3.65 -2.69
C ALA A 257 -20.45 -3.89 -4.01
N ILE A 258 -20.67 -5.16 -4.38
CA ILE A 258 -21.41 -5.52 -5.59
C ILE A 258 -22.88 -5.06 -5.48
N HIS A 259 -23.57 -5.35 -4.37
CA HIS A 259 -24.98 -5.04 -4.23
C HIS A 259 -25.27 -3.54 -4.05
N SER A 260 -24.36 -2.79 -3.45
CA SER A 260 -24.53 -1.35 -3.21
C SER A 260 -24.01 -0.44 -4.35
N THR A 261 -23.34 -1.00 -5.37
CA THR A 261 -22.90 -0.25 -6.54
C THR A 261 -24.04 -0.03 -7.51
N ARG A 262 -24.15 1.15 -8.14
CA ARG A 262 -25.21 1.44 -9.11
C ARG A 262 -25.10 0.62 -10.40
N MET A 263 -26.17 0.59 -11.21
CA MET A 263 -26.09 0.02 -12.56
C MET A 263 -25.01 0.72 -13.39
N GLY A 264 -24.19 -0.05 -14.11
CA GLY A 264 -23.03 0.44 -14.86
C GLY A 264 -21.91 1.02 -14.00
N GLY A 265 -21.92 0.77 -12.69
CA GLY A 265 -20.88 1.24 -11.75
C GLY A 265 -19.67 0.32 -11.70
N TYR A 266 -18.71 0.68 -10.86
CA TYR A 266 -17.38 0.05 -10.78
C TYR A 266 -17.20 -0.59 -9.40
N VAL A 267 -16.68 -1.82 -9.39
CA VAL A 267 -16.25 -2.55 -8.20
C VAL A 267 -14.78 -2.90 -8.39
N ASN A 268 -13.90 -2.20 -7.68
CA ASN A 268 -12.44 -2.38 -7.76
C ASN A 268 -11.96 -3.12 -6.52
N VAL A 269 -11.30 -4.26 -6.73
CA VAL A 269 -10.88 -5.19 -5.67
C VAL A 269 -9.36 -5.24 -5.62
N LEU A 270 -8.78 -4.77 -4.51
CA LEU A 270 -7.33 -4.82 -4.28
C LEU A 270 -6.93 -5.96 -3.35
N SER A 271 -7.80 -6.34 -2.43
CA SER A 271 -7.48 -7.26 -1.35
C SER A 271 -7.26 -8.70 -1.82
N VAL A 272 -6.48 -9.43 -1.01
CA VAL A 272 -6.27 -10.88 -1.14
C VAL A 272 -7.18 -11.60 -0.15
N TYR A 273 -7.86 -12.65 -0.60
CA TYR A 273 -8.78 -13.45 0.21
C TYR A 273 -8.04 -14.64 0.83
N GLY A 274 -7.59 -14.48 2.07
CA GLY A 274 -6.76 -15.49 2.77
C GLY A 274 -7.52 -16.73 3.28
N SER A 275 -8.85 -16.66 3.40
CA SER A 275 -9.69 -17.72 3.99
C SER A 275 -10.62 -18.38 2.97
N GLY A 276 -10.11 -18.70 1.80
CA GLY A 276 -10.85 -19.39 0.74
C GLY A 276 -11.33 -18.48 -0.39
N THR A 277 -12.02 -19.05 -1.35
CA THR A 277 -12.53 -18.32 -2.54
C THR A 277 -13.87 -17.67 -2.19
N PRO A 278 -14.02 -16.35 -2.30
CA PRO A 278 -15.31 -15.69 -2.06
C PRO A 278 -16.33 -16.07 -3.16
N GLU A 279 -17.58 -16.21 -2.75
CA GLU A 279 -18.68 -16.33 -3.71
C GLU A 279 -18.94 -14.95 -4.34
N VAL A 280 -18.97 -14.92 -5.67
CA VAL A 280 -19.28 -13.71 -6.43
C VAL A 280 -20.71 -13.84 -7.00
N PRO A 281 -21.63 -12.92 -6.68
CA PRO A 281 -22.99 -12.94 -7.25
C PRO A 281 -22.96 -12.51 -8.72
N MET A 282 -22.49 -13.41 -9.62
CA MET A 282 -22.24 -13.09 -11.03
C MET A 282 -23.48 -12.61 -11.77
N ASN A 283 -24.69 -13.07 -11.41
CA ASN A 283 -25.91 -12.56 -12.03
C ASN A 283 -26.11 -11.06 -11.76
N GLU A 284 -25.78 -10.59 -10.56
CA GLU A 284 -25.82 -9.16 -10.23
C GLU A 284 -24.80 -8.38 -11.09
N VAL A 285 -23.60 -8.93 -11.23
CA VAL A 285 -22.55 -8.30 -12.06
C VAL A 285 -23.04 -8.18 -13.52
N VAL A 286 -23.61 -9.25 -14.09
CA VAL A 286 -24.05 -9.29 -15.50
C VAL A 286 -25.28 -8.42 -15.73
N PHE A 287 -26.37 -8.62 -14.94
CA PHE A 287 -27.63 -7.92 -15.19
C PHE A 287 -27.59 -6.43 -14.84
N ARG A 288 -26.70 -6.05 -13.95
CA ARG A 288 -26.48 -4.62 -13.60
C ARG A 288 -25.34 -3.99 -14.39
N TYR A 289 -24.73 -4.71 -15.32
CA TYR A 289 -23.63 -4.20 -16.15
C TYR A 289 -22.48 -3.61 -15.30
N LEU A 290 -22.09 -4.31 -14.21
CA LEU A 290 -21.02 -3.82 -13.35
C LEU A 290 -19.64 -4.09 -13.93
N HIS A 291 -18.72 -3.15 -13.69
CA HIS A 291 -17.30 -3.31 -14.00
C HIS A 291 -16.59 -3.90 -12.78
N LEU A 292 -16.46 -5.22 -12.70
CA LEU A 292 -15.67 -5.88 -11.66
C LEU A 292 -14.22 -5.99 -12.10
N LYS A 293 -13.30 -5.34 -11.35
CA LYS A 293 -11.90 -5.23 -11.72
C LYS A 293 -10.98 -5.58 -10.55
N GLY A 294 -10.04 -6.52 -10.78
CA GLY A 294 -8.90 -6.75 -9.90
C GLY A 294 -7.85 -5.65 -10.06
N ILE A 295 -7.34 -5.16 -8.94
CA ILE A 295 -6.27 -4.16 -8.87
C ILE A 295 -5.05 -4.82 -8.23
N ASN A 296 -3.87 -4.55 -8.77
CA ASN A 296 -2.61 -5.02 -8.21
C ASN A 296 -1.60 -3.88 -8.19
N GLY A 297 -1.06 -3.60 -7.01
CA GLY A 297 -0.03 -2.59 -6.83
C GLY A 297 -0.42 -1.20 -7.34
N ARG A 298 0.54 -0.52 -7.92
CA ARG A 298 0.42 0.85 -8.46
C ARG A 298 0.76 0.84 -9.93
N LYS A 299 -0.09 1.40 -10.76
CA LYS A 299 0.22 1.52 -12.19
C LYS A 299 1.41 2.47 -12.39
N MET A 300 2.53 1.92 -12.81
CA MET A 300 3.76 2.66 -13.09
C MET A 300 3.63 3.42 -14.43
N TRP A 301 3.76 4.78 -14.51
CA TRP A 301 4.09 5.65 -13.37
C TRP A 301 2.94 6.59 -13.06
N SER A 302 1.82 6.43 -13.78
CA SER A 302 0.67 7.34 -13.70
C SER A 302 0.10 7.48 -12.28
N THR A 303 0.09 6.39 -11.49
CA THR A 303 -0.34 6.47 -10.08
C THR A 303 0.63 7.29 -9.24
N TRP A 304 1.94 7.17 -9.50
CA TRP A 304 2.97 7.95 -8.82
C TRP A 304 2.84 9.44 -9.13
N ASP A 305 2.59 9.79 -10.39
CA ASP A 305 2.42 11.18 -10.81
C ASP A 305 1.20 11.81 -10.13
N THR A 306 0.06 11.09 -10.10
CA THR A 306 -1.15 11.54 -9.38
C THR A 306 -0.88 11.73 -7.89
N MET A 307 -0.21 10.76 -7.26
CA MET A 307 0.14 10.81 -5.84
C MET A 307 1.05 11.99 -5.52
N HIS A 308 2.07 12.23 -6.33
CA HIS A 308 3.00 13.34 -6.16
C HIS A 308 2.29 14.71 -6.33
N ASP A 309 1.35 14.84 -7.27
CA ASP A 309 0.54 16.06 -7.40
C ASP A 309 -0.27 16.32 -6.12
N LEU A 310 -0.96 15.30 -5.61
CA LEU A 310 -1.75 15.41 -4.39
C LEU A 310 -0.91 15.75 -3.15
N LEU A 311 0.25 15.12 -2.99
CA LEU A 311 1.17 15.37 -1.88
C LEU A 311 1.81 16.76 -1.97
N SER A 312 2.30 17.17 -3.14
CA SER A 312 2.96 18.46 -3.33
C SER A 312 2.02 19.66 -3.10
N ARG A 313 0.72 19.45 -3.35
CA ARG A 313 -0.33 20.43 -3.11
C ARG A 313 -0.96 20.36 -1.72
N ASN A 314 -0.44 19.48 -0.83
CA ASN A 314 -1.00 19.24 0.51
C ASN A 314 -2.50 18.94 0.52
N LEU A 315 -2.98 18.18 -0.47
CA LEU A 315 -4.40 17.83 -0.58
C LEU A 315 -4.76 16.56 0.22
N ILE A 316 -3.76 15.76 0.60
CA ILE A 316 -3.90 14.54 1.41
C ILE A 316 -3.27 14.79 2.78
N ASP A 317 -4.04 14.58 3.84
CA ASP A 317 -3.59 14.66 5.23
C ASP A 317 -3.00 13.30 5.64
N VAL A 318 -1.73 13.07 5.30
CA VAL A 318 -1.04 11.81 5.62
C VAL A 318 -0.75 11.67 7.12
N ASP A 319 -0.60 12.78 7.85
CA ASP A 319 -0.33 12.78 9.30
C ASP A 319 -1.47 12.16 10.10
N LYS A 320 -2.71 12.32 9.65
CA LYS A 320 -3.84 11.65 10.29
C LYS A 320 -3.84 10.13 10.07
N VAL A 321 -3.31 9.65 8.95
CA VAL A 321 -3.24 8.21 8.67
C VAL A 321 -2.01 7.59 9.33
N ILE A 322 -0.89 8.31 9.40
CA ILE A 322 0.32 7.89 10.14
C ILE A 322 0.07 8.14 11.64
N THR A 323 -0.53 7.18 12.31
CA THR A 323 -0.93 7.35 13.71
C THR A 323 0.20 7.06 14.70
N HIS A 324 1.25 6.36 14.27
CA HIS A 324 2.38 6.00 15.12
C HIS A 324 3.69 6.12 14.34
N ARG A 325 4.68 6.75 14.99
CA ARG A 325 6.08 6.77 14.53
C ARG A 325 6.96 6.26 15.68
N MET A 326 7.83 5.33 15.39
CA MET A 326 8.69 4.63 16.35
C MET A 326 10.08 4.45 15.76
N GLY A 327 11.11 4.26 16.58
CA GLY A 327 12.41 3.84 16.09
C GLY A 327 12.39 2.39 15.62
N ILE A 328 13.27 2.04 14.66
CA ILE A 328 13.37 0.67 14.10
C ILE A 328 13.65 -0.41 15.15
N GLU A 329 14.23 -0.05 16.29
CA GLU A 329 14.42 -0.95 17.44
C GLU A 329 13.09 -1.47 18.00
N SER A 330 11.98 -0.75 17.77
CA SER A 330 10.62 -1.12 18.19
C SER A 330 9.87 -1.96 17.13
N PHE A 331 10.57 -2.56 16.16
CA PHE A 331 9.99 -3.31 15.05
C PHE A 331 8.92 -4.32 15.47
N GLU A 332 9.23 -5.18 16.47
CA GLU A 332 8.28 -6.18 16.95
C GLU A 332 7.01 -5.55 17.54
N GLN A 333 7.17 -4.48 18.31
CA GLN A 333 6.04 -3.73 18.88
C GLN A 333 5.19 -3.09 17.79
N ALA A 334 5.81 -2.54 16.73
CA ALA A 334 5.13 -1.95 15.59
C ALA A 334 4.28 -2.98 14.84
N VAL A 335 4.81 -4.19 14.62
CA VAL A 335 4.07 -5.30 14.00
C VAL A 335 2.90 -5.75 14.88
N GLN A 336 3.09 -5.87 16.19
CA GLN A 336 2.01 -6.22 17.13
C GLN A 336 0.89 -5.18 17.09
N LEU A 337 1.23 -3.89 17.17
CA LEU A 337 0.27 -2.79 17.09
C LEU A 337 -0.55 -2.83 15.78
N ALA A 338 0.13 -3.11 14.67
CA ALA A 338 -0.54 -3.24 13.37
C ALA A 338 -1.50 -4.46 13.33
N MET A 339 -1.13 -5.57 13.98
CA MET A 339 -1.99 -6.77 14.11
C MET A 339 -3.23 -6.54 14.97
N GLU A 340 -3.09 -5.76 16.04
CA GLU A 340 -4.22 -5.41 16.92
C GLU A 340 -5.23 -4.48 16.24
N GLY A 341 -4.81 -3.75 15.22
CA GLY A 341 -5.67 -2.86 14.45
C GLY A 341 -5.99 -1.53 15.11
N ASN A 342 -5.43 -1.23 16.28
CA ASN A 342 -5.61 0.04 17.01
C ASN A 342 -4.69 1.15 16.46
N CYS A 343 -4.50 1.15 15.15
CA CYS A 343 -3.68 2.13 14.43
C CYS A 343 -4.21 2.34 13.01
N GLY A 344 -3.83 3.45 12.42
CA GLY A 344 -3.79 3.64 10.97
C GLY A 344 -2.48 3.04 10.43
N LYS A 345 -1.54 3.86 9.99
CA LYS A 345 -0.22 3.43 9.53
C LYS A 345 0.83 3.59 10.64
N VAL A 346 1.71 2.60 10.76
CA VAL A 346 2.87 2.63 11.68
C VAL A 346 4.13 2.84 10.86
N VAL A 347 4.88 3.89 11.16
CA VAL A 347 6.17 4.24 10.52
C VAL A 347 7.30 3.93 11.51
N LEU A 348 8.41 3.40 10.99
CA LEU A 348 9.63 3.11 11.71
C LEU A 348 10.75 3.99 11.15
N ASP A 349 11.35 4.82 11.99
CA ASP A 349 12.45 5.71 11.65
C ASP A 349 13.81 5.10 12.01
N PHE A 350 14.88 5.42 11.20
CA PHE A 350 16.25 4.94 11.37
C PHE A 350 17.19 6.00 11.94
#